data_dd6debf03f9a9e000440b60ef73e6945
#
_entry.id   dd6debf03f9a9e000440b60ef73e6945
#
_cell.length_a   1.000
_cell.length_b   1.000
_cell.length_c   1.000
_cell.angle_alpha   90.00
_cell.angle_beta   90.00
_cell.angle_gamma   90.00
#
_symmetry.space_group_name_H-M   'P 1'
#
loop_
_entity.id
_entity.type
_entity.pdbx_description
1 polymer ?
#
loop_
_entity_poly.entity_id
_entity_poly.type
_entity_poly.pdbx_seq_one_letter_code
_entity_poly.pdbx_strand_id
1 'polypeptide(L)'
;MKDDIQTFDVVVIGAGPGGYVSAIRAAQLGLTVCCIDDWVTDGKPAPGGTCTNVGCIPSKALLASSCLFEEIRDKASEHGIHVEEPTIDVPTMIARKAKIVRQTNDGILYLFRKNKITFLNGRGFFVTSDEDGYLIGVEGRDETRVFAKNVVLATGSKPRQFPGVPFDEERILSNEGALKLKSVPSTLGIIGAGVIGLELGSVWKRLGADVRILEAMPSLLPFADSAISREALKAFKQQGIDMEFGVHIDSIQNDGDRVIVQYKDKDGKNSEMWVDRLIISIGRVPFIAALDAPVVGLKLDERGFVEVDAENRTNLPRVWAIGDLVKGPMLAHK
;
A
#
# COMPACT_ATOMS: atom_id res chain seq x y z
N MET A 1 -8.35 -13.67 -38.44
CA MET A 1 -7.62 -14.64 -37.64
C MET A 1 -8.25 -14.63 -36.26
N LYS A 2 -9.08 -15.63 -35.91
CA LYS A 2 -9.45 -15.92 -34.53
C LYS A 2 -8.24 -16.69 -33.99
N ASP A 3 -7.20 -15.95 -33.61
CA ASP A 3 -6.09 -16.52 -32.86
C ASP A 3 -6.64 -17.12 -31.57
N ASP A 4 -6.04 -18.20 -31.10
CA ASP A 4 -6.43 -19.06 -29.96
C ASP A 4 -6.62 -18.25 -28.67
N ILE A 5 -7.74 -17.50 -28.56
CA ILE A 5 -8.07 -16.75 -27.35
C ILE A 5 -8.46 -17.75 -26.26
N GLN A 6 -7.61 -17.90 -25.27
CA GLN A 6 -7.85 -18.80 -24.16
C GLN A 6 -9.05 -18.29 -23.33
N THR A 7 -10.01 -19.18 -23.07
CA THR A 7 -11.22 -18.88 -22.29
C THR A 7 -11.07 -19.38 -20.86
N PHE A 8 -11.46 -18.55 -19.90
CA PHE A 8 -11.47 -18.86 -18.47
C PHE A 8 -12.86 -18.66 -17.87
N ASP A 9 -13.21 -19.51 -16.90
CA ASP A 9 -14.42 -19.32 -16.13
C ASP A 9 -14.35 -18.04 -15.30
N VAL A 10 -13.16 -17.71 -14.75
CA VAL A 10 -12.91 -16.49 -14.00
C VAL A 10 -11.57 -15.87 -14.39
N VAL A 11 -11.60 -14.57 -14.69
CA VAL A 11 -10.39 -13.75 -14.79
C VAL A 11 -10.36 -12.76 -13.61
N VAL A 12 -9.27 -12.77 -12.85
CA VAL A 12 -9.04 -11.86 -11.73
C VAL A 12 -8.02 -10.81 -12.18
N ILE A 13 -8.37 -9.53 -12.13
CA ILE A 13 -7.47 -8.43 -12.47
C ILE A 13 -6.95 -7.78 -11.19
N GLY A 14 -5.65 -7.95 -10.92
CA GLY A 14 -4.96 -7.60 -9.69
C GLY A 14 -4.69 -8.80 -8.80
N ALA A 15 -3.43 -9.00 -8.40
CA ALA A 15 -2.99 -10.08 -7.49
C ALA A 15 -2.65 -9.57 -6.09
N GLY A 16 -3.32 -8.51 -5.61
CA GLY A 16 -3.32 -8.12 -4.20
C GLY A 16 -4.07 -9.13 -3.31
N PRO A 17 -4.18 -8.90 -1.99
CA PRO A 17 -4.84 -9.83 -1.07
C PRO A 17 -6.24 -10.26 -1.50
N GLY A 18 -7.08 -9.35 -1.96
CA GLY A 18 -8.39 -9.69 -2.51
C GLY A 18 -8.28 -10.57 -3.76
N GLY A 19 -7.37 -10.22 -4.67
CA GLY A 19 -7.23 -10.90 -5.96
C GLY A 19 -6.64 -12.31 -5.84
N TYR A 20 -5.46 -12.49 -5.21
CA TYR A 20 -4.87 -13.83 -5.15
C TYR A 20 -5.71 -14.81 -4.29
N VAL A 21 -6.38 -14.32 -3.25
CA VAL A 21 -7.27 -15.16 -2.43
C VAL A 21 -8.49 -15.61 -3.23
N SER A 22 -9.15 -14.69 -3.97
CA SER A 22 -10.30 -15.02 -4.80
C SER A 22 -9.93 -15.96 -5.94
N ALA A 23 -8.78 -15.76 -6.61
CA ALA A 23 -8.27 -16.63 -7.65
C ALA A 23 -8.03 -18.06 -7.14
N ILE A 24 -7.36 -18.20 -5.99
CA ILE A 24 -7.11 -19.51 -5.36
C ILE A 24 -8.44 -20.18 -5.00
N ARG A 25 -9.38 -19.42 -4.40
CA ARG A 25 -10.66 -19.99 -4.01
C ARG A 25 -11.51 -20.45 -5.20
N ALA A 26 -11.56 -19.65 -6.27
CA ALA A 26 -12.26 -20.03 -7.51
C ALA A 26 -11.66 -21.32 -8.10
N ALA A 27 -10.35 -21.45 -8.17
CA ALA A 27 -9.68 -22.66 -8.66
C ALA A 27 -9.95 -23.89 -7.76
N GLN A 28 -10.00 -23.72 -6.44
CA GLN A 28 -10.36 -24.79 -5.50
C GLN A 28 -11.81 -25.26 -5.66
N LEU A 29 -12.69 -24.41 -6.19
CA LEU A 29 -14.07 -24.74 -6.52
C LEU A 29 -14.20 -25.42 -7.90
N GLY A 30 -13.10 -25.69 -8.60
CA GLY A 30 -13.06 -26.42 -9.85
C GLY A 30 -13.18 -25.52 -11.11
N LEU A 31 -13.12 -24.20 -10.95
CA LEU A 31 -13.18 -23.26 -12.07
C LEU A 31 -11.80 -23.11 -12.73
N THR A 32 -11.78 -22.85 -14.04
CA THR A 32 -10.58 -22.43 -14.75
C THR A 32 -10.33 -20.95 -14.48
N VAL A 33 -9.13 -20.60 -13.97
CA VAL A 33 -8.83 -19.25 -13.48
C VAL A 33 -7.57 -18.68 -14.12
N CYS A 34 -7.68 -17.42 -14.55
CA CYS A 34 -6.54 -16.57 -14.89
C CYS A 34 -6.44 -15.43 -13.87
N CYS A 35 -5.24 -15.13 -13.40
CA CYS A 35 -4.95 -13.98 -12.55
C CYS A 35 -3.93 -13.08 -13.26
N ILE A 36 -4.23 -11.78 -13.38
CA ILE A 36 -3.41 -10.81 -14.13
C ILE A 36 -2.92 -9.75 -13.16
N ASP A 37 -1.61 -9.48 -13.15
CA ASP A 37 -1.02 -8.43 -12.30
C ASP A 37 0.28 -7.92 -12.92
N ASP A 38 0.50 -6.61 -12.90
CA ASP A 38 1.65 -5.97 -13.52
C ASP A 38 2.84 -5.75 -12.57
N TRP A 39 2.69 -6.10 -11.29
CA TRP A 39 3.74 -5.83 -10.31
C TRP A 39 5.00 -6.63 -10.58
N VAL A 40 6.13 -5.89 -10.64
CA VAL A 40 7.45 -6.44 -10.90
C VAL A 40 8.44 -5.93 -9.86
N THR A 41 9.30 -6.80 -9.35
CA THR A 41 10.43 -6.44 -8.49
C THR A 41 11.69 -7.12 -9.01
N ASP A 42 12.75 -6.36 -9.22
CA ASP A 42 14.02 -6.84 -9.79
C ASP A 42 13.81 -7.64 -11.11
N GLY A 43 12.92 -7.15 -11.99
CA GLY A 43 12.60 -7.78 -13.27
C GLY A 43 11.80 -9.09 -13.19
N LYS A 44 11.29 -9.47 -12.01
CA LYS A 44 10.49 -10.68 -11.79
C LYS A 44 9.07 -10.33 -11.37
N PRO A 45 8.06 -11.12 -11.77
CA PRO A 45 6.71 -10.98 -11.26
C PRO A 45 6.67 -11.03 -9.72
N ALA A 46 5.92 -10.10 -9.12
CA ALA A 46 5.84 -9.96 -7.68
C ALA A 46 4.37 -9.81 -7.20
N PRO A 47 3.52 -10.85 -7.39
CA PRO A 47 2.12 -10.79 -6.96
C PRO A 47 2.03 -10.60 -5.44
N GLY A 48 0.95 -9.99 -4.97
CA GLY A 48 0.69 -9.71 -3.56
C GLY A 48 0.24 -8.27 -3.31
N GLY A 49 0.26 -7.44 -4.36
CA GLY A 49 -0.23 -6.06 -4.34
C GLY A 49 0.50 -5.18 -3.31
N THR A 50 -0.16 -4.09 -2.92
CA THR A 50 0.38 -3.12 -1.96
C THR A 50 0.78 -3.76 -0.64
N CYS A 51 -0.07 -4.59 -0.05
CA CYS A 51 0.20 -5.18 1.28
C CYS A 51 1.50 -5.97 1.32
N THR A 52 1.74 -6.83 0.33
CA THR A 52 2.95 -7.66 0.28
C THR A 52 4.18 -6.86 -0.12
N ASN A 53 4.07 -5.99 -1.13
CA ASN A 53 5.24 -5.37 -1.74
C ASN A 53 5.69 -4.08 -1.06
N VAL A 54 4.72 -3.21 -0.69
CA VAL A 54 5.01 -1.85 -0.18
C VAL A 54 4.09 -1.43 0.97
N GLY A 55 3.51 -2.38 1.69
CA GLY A 55 2.58 -2.13 2.81
C GLY A 55 2.87 -2.98 4.03
N CYS A 56 1.93 -3.86 4.37
CA CYS A 56 1.89 -4.63 5.62
C CYS A 56 3.16 -5.46 5.86
N ILE A 57 3.58 -6.24 4.87
CA ILE A 57 4.72 -7.15 5.04
C ILE A 57 6.02 -6.38 5.26
N PRO A 58 6.43 -5.45 4.38
CA PRO A 58 7.66 -4.71 4.59
C PRO A 58 7.62 -3.79 5.83
N SER A 59 6.48 -3.15 6.15
CA SER A 59 6.40 -2.29 7.35
C SER A 59 6.57 -3.10 8.63
N LYS A 60 5.93 -4.28 8.76
CA LYS A 60 6.09 -5.16 9.91
C LYS A 60 7.49 -5.74 10.02
N ALA A 61 8.15 -6.02 8.88
CA ALA A 61 9.55 -6.45 8.88
C ALA A 61 10.49 -5.36 9.42
N LEU A 62 10.27 -4.08 9.07
CA LEU A 62 11.03 -2.95 9.60
C LEU A 62 10.69 -2.65 11.06
N LEU A 63 9.40 -2.71 11.44
CA LEU A 63 8.96 -2.57 12.84
C LEU A 63 9.64 -3.60 13.73
N ALA A 64 9.68 -4.87 13.31
CA ALA A 64 10.34 -5.94 14.07
C ALA A 64 11.83 -5.65 14.26
N SER A 65 12.54 -5.18 13.21
CA SER A 65 13.97 -4.86 13.32
C SER A 65 14.23 -3.64 14.20
N SER A 66 13.43 -2.57 14.05
CA SER A 66 13.59 -1.35 14.86
C SER A 66 13.20 -1.58 16.32
N CYS A 67 12.19 -2.42 16.60
CA CYS A 67 11.82 -2.81 17.96
C CYS A 67 12.95 -3.59 18.65
N LEU A 68 13.51 -4.59 17.95
CA LEU A 68 14.65 -5.36 18.48
C LEU A 68 15.86 -4.45 18.75
N PHE A 69 16.15 -3.47 17.87
CA PHE A 69 17.22 -2.52 18.07
C PHE A 69 16.99 -1.65 19.33
N GLU A 70 15.76 -1.13 19.51
CA GLU A 70 15.35 -0.36 20.68
C GLU A 70 15.44 -1.21 21.97
N GLU A 71 14.96 -2.44 21.95
CA GLU A 71 15.04 -3.38 23.08
C GLU A 71 16.49 -3.65 23.50
N ILE A 72 17.37 -3.90 22.54
CA ILE A 72 18.81 -4.13 22.81
C ILE A 72 19.46 -2.87 23.38
N ARG A 73 19.18 -1.70 22.82
CA ARG A 73 19.76 -0.43 23.24
C ARG A 73 19.30 0.00 24.64
N ASP A 74 17.99 -0.07 24.90
CA ASP A 74 17.38 0.60 26.03
C ASP A 74 17.03 -0.35 27.18
N LYS A 75 16.82 -1.66 26.92
CA LYS A 75 16.28 -2.62 27.91
C LYS A 75 17.17 -3.84 28.19
N ALA A 76 18.17 -4.11 27.37
CA ALA A 76 19.01 -5.30 27.54
C ALA A 76 19.66 -5.38 28.93
N SER A 77 20.06 -4.24 29.48
CA SER A 77 20.68 -4.17 30.81
C SER A 77 19.73 -4.57 31.94
N GLU A 78 18.41 -4.34 31.80
CA GLU A 78 17.40 -4.76 32.80
C GLU A 78 17.34 -6.30 32.90
N HIS A 79 17.72 -7.00 31.82
CA HIS A 79 17.80 -8.45 31.77
C HIS A 79 19.20 -8.99 32.12
N GLY A 80 20.13 -8.13 32.56
CA GLY A 80 21.53 -8.51 32.83
C GLY A 80 22.36 -8.75 31.56
N ILE A 81 21.88 -8.32 30.39
CA ILE A 81 22.58 -8.45 29.12
C ILE A 81 23.37 -7.15 28.87
N HIS A 82 24.68 -7.23 28.86
CA HIS A 82 25.55 -6.09 28.61
C HIS A 82 25.94 -6.05 27.14
N VAL A 83 25.56 -4.99 26.45
CA VAL A 83 25.89 -4.71 25.04
C VAL A 83 26.58 -3.35 25.00
N GLU A 84 27.75 -3.28 24.36
CA GLU A 84 28.33 -1.99 23.98
C GLU A 84 27.39 -1.28 23.02
N GLU A 85 27.58 0.02 22.75
CA GLU A 85 26.67 0.85 21.93
C GLU A 85 26.21 0.10 20.64
N PRO A 86 24.96 -0.36 20.57
CA PRO A 86 24.48 -1.06 19.39
C PRO A 86 24.34 -0.08 18.23
N THR A 87 24.77 -0.48 17.06
CA THR A 87 24.62 0.28 15.82
C THR A 87 23.68 -0.43 14.87
N ILE A 88 22.98 0.31 14.00
CA ILE A 88 22.10 -0.24 12.99
C ILE A 88 22.69 -0.10 11.59
N ASP A 89 22.81 -1.22 10.87
CA ASP A 89 23.11 -1.26 9.44
C ASP A 89 21.79 -1.20 8.67
N VAL A 90 21.38 -0.01 8.25
CA VAL A 90 20.14 0.21 7.51
C VAL A 90 20.11 -0.57 6.19
N PRO A 91 21.16 -0.59 5.34
CA PRO A 91 21.21 -1.45 4.15
C PRO A 91 20.89 -2.92 4.44
N THR A 92 21.48 -3.50 5.49
CA THR A 92 21.21 -4.89 5.89
C THR A 92 19.76 -5.08 6.37
N MET A 93 19.21 -4.14 7.13
CA MET A 93 17.79 -4.15 7.55
C MET A 93 16.85 -4.10 6.33
N ILE A 94 17.13 -3.24 5.35
CA ILE A 94 16.36 -3.13 4.11
C ILE A 94 16.47 -4.41 3.27
N ALA A 95 17.66 -5.01 3.18
CA ALA A 95 17.85 -6.28 2.47
C ALA A 95 17.08 -7.43 3.13
N ARG A 96 17.06 -7.50 4.48
CA ARG A 96 16.24 -8.47 5.23
C ARG A 96 14.74 -8.29 4.88
N LYS A 97 14.23 -7.05 4.93
CA LYS A 97 12.86 -6.73 4.56
C LYS A 97 12.55 -7.18 3.12
N ALA A 98 13.42 -6.88 2.15
CA ALA A 98 13.26 -7.28 0.77
C ALA A 98 13.23 -8.81 0.58
N LYS A 99 14.05 -9.55 1.35
CA LYS A 99 14.04 -11.02 1.35
C LYS A 99 12.69 -11.57 1.82
N ILE A 100 12.11 -11.02 2.89
CA ILE A 100 10.79 -11.41 3.41
C ILE A 100 9.69 -11.18 2.37
N VAL A 101 9.71 -10.01 1.70
CA VAL A 101 8.76 -9.70 0.62
C VAL A 101 8.87 -10.73 -0.51
N ARG A 102 10.10 -11.01 -1.00
CA ARG A 102 10.31 -12.03 -2.05
C ARG A 102 9.80 -13.39 -1.66
N GLN A 103 10.06 -13.85 -0.45
CA GLN A 103 9.56 -15.15 0.05
C GLN A 103 8.02 -15.21 0.00
N THR A 104 7.34 -14.10 0.30
CA THR A 104 5.88 -14.02 0.21
C THR A 104 5.40 -14.06 -1.24
N ASN A 105 6.04 -13.30 -2.16
CA ASN A 105 5.72 -13.34 -3.58
C ASN A 105 5.90 -14.76 -4.16
N ASP A 106 7.02 -15.41 -3.85
CA ASP A 106 7.30 -16.78 -4.29
C ASP A 106 6.27 -17.77 -3.75
N GLY A 107 5.80 -17.56 -2.52
CA GLY A 107 4.71 -18.33 -1.91
C GLY A 107 3.40 -18.19 -2.67
N ILE A 108 3.02 -16.99 -3.09
CA ILE A 108 1.82 -16.73 -3.89
C ILE A 108 1.95 -17.42 -5.26
N LEU A 109 3.09 -17.26 -5.94
CA LEU A 109 3.35 -17.94 -7.23
C LEU A 109 3.31 -19.46 -7.10
N TYR A 110 3.83 -20.00 -5.98
CA TYR A 110 3.72 -21.44 -5.69
C TYR A 110 2.24 -21.86 -5.55
N LEU A 111 1.42 -21.09 -4.82
CA LEU A 111 0.00 -21.37 -4.66
C LEU A 111 -0.76 -21.30 -5.99
N PHE A 112 -0.42 -20.36 -6.87
CA PHE A 112 -0.98 -20.30 -8.21
C PHE A 112 -0.67 -21.58 -9.00
N ARG A 113 0.59 -22.01 -9.05
CA ARG A 113 0.97 -23.27 -9.72
C ARG A 113 0.27 -24.48 -9.12
N LYS A 114 0.24 -24.59 -7.77
CA LYS A 114 -0.40 -25.69 -7.05
C LYS A 114 -1.91 -25.82 -7.40
N ASN A 115 -2.59 -24.69 -7.56
CA ASN A 115 -4.01 -24.66 -7.89
C ASN A 115 -4.27 -24.55 -9.41
N LYS A 116 -3.25 -24.70 -10.27
CA LYS A 116 -3.34 -24.63 -11.73
C LYS A 116 -3.94 -23.33 -12.25
N ILE A 117 -3.69 -22.21 -11.56
CA ILE A 117 -4.08 -20.86 -11.98
C ILE A 117 -3.09 -20.40 -13.02
N THR A 118 -3.58 -19.93 -14.16
CA THR A 118 -2.78 -19.23 -15.16
C THR A 118 -2.47 -17.82 -14.62
N PHE A 119 -1.20 -17.50 -14.42
CA PHE A 119 -0.77 -16.17 -14.00
C PHE A 119 -0.14 -15.46 -15.20
N LEU A 120 -0.65 -14.26 -15.52
CA LEU A 120 -0.13 -13.39 -16.57
C LEU A 120 0.43 -12.11 -15.93
N ASN A 121 1.70 -11.83 -16.21
CA ASN A 121 2.34 -10.63 -15.71
C ASN A 121 2.18 -9.48 -16.71
N GLY A 122 1.25 -8.60 -16.42
CA GLY A 122 0.93 -7.44 -17.23
C GLY A 122 -0.28 -6.69 -16.68
N ARG A 123 -0.58 -5.55 -17.30
CA ARG A 123 -1.75 -4.73 -17.02
C ARG A 123 -2.99 -5.35 -17.68
N GLY A 124 -3.96 -5.77 -16.89
CA GLY A 124 -5.25 -6.26 -17.37
C GLY A 124 -6.24 -5.14 -17.59
N PHE A 125 -6.93 -5.12 -18.74
CA PHE A 125 -7.94 -4.11 -19.07
C PHE A 125 -9.05 -4.67 -19.96
N PHE A 126 -10.22 -4.04 -19.93
CA PHE A 126 -11.35 -4.40 -20.79
C PHE A 126 -11.09 -3.95 -22.24
N VAL A 127 -11.28 -4.86 -23.19
CA VAL A 127 -11.23 -4.56 -24.63
C VAL A 127 -12.65 -4.43 -25.19
N THR A 128 -13.52 -5.38 -24.88
CA THR A 128 -14.94 -5.41 -25.29
C THR A 128 -15.72 -6.44 -24.47
N SER A 129 -17.02 -6.45 -24.61
CA SER A 129 -17.92 -7.44 -24.00
C SER A 129 -18.96 -7.92 -25.02
N ASP A 130 -19.45 -9.15 -24.83
CA ASP A 130 -20.59 -9.74 -25.54
C ASP A 130 -21.54 -10.46 -24.56
N GLU A 131 -22.51 -11.24 -25.12
CA GLU A 131 -23.48 -12.00 -24.30
C GLU A 131 -22.81 -13.07 -23.43
N ASP A 132 -21.64 -13.59 -23.85
CA ASP A 132 -20.94 -14.69 -23.21
C ASP A 132 -19.93 -14.24 -22.17
N GLY A 133 -19.40 -13.01 -22.28
CA GLY A 133 -18.42 -12.50 -21.32
C GLY A 133 -17.65 -11.29 -21.79
N TYR A 134 -16.37 -11.26 -21.42
CA TYR A 134 -15.49 -10.11 -21.59
C TYR A 134 -14.18 -10.52 -22.25
N LEU A 135 -13.76 -9.76 -23.25
CA LEU A 135 -12.42 -9.85 -23.78
C LEU A 135 -11.51 -8.94 -22.94
N ILE A 136 -10.53 -9.54 -22.30
CA ILE A 136 -9.55 -8.85 -21.47
C ILE A 136 -8.22 -8.80 -22.22
N GLY A 137 -7.69 -7.61 -22.40
CA GLY A 137 -6.34 -7.38 -22.87
C GLY A 137 -5.33 -7.44 -21.72
N VAL A 138 -4.16 -7.96 -22.01
CA VAL A 138 -3.00 -7.95 -21.10
C VAL A 138 -1.86 -7.25 -21.81
N GLU A 139 -1.37 -6.17 -21.24
CA GLU A 139 -0.27 -5.38 -21.76
C GLU A 139 0.93 -5.47 -20.81
N GLY A 140 2.11 -5.77 -21.32
CA GLY A 140 3.33 -5.87 -20.55
C GLY A 140 4.17 -7.08 -20.92
N ARG A 141 4.66 -7.82 -19.90
CA ARG A 141 5.55 -8.96 -20.12
C ARG A 141 4.87 -10.11 -20.87
N ASP A 142 3.63 -10.43 -20.50
CA ASP A 142 2.85 -11.51 -21.09
C ASP A 142 1.74 -10.90 -21.96
N GLU A 143 2.13 -10.15 -23.01
CA GLU A 143 1.17 -9.48 -23.90
C GLU A 143 0.28 -10.50 -24.62
N THR A 144 -1.03 -10.42 -24.37
CA THR A 144 -2.02 -11.35 -24.94
C THR A 144 -3.44 -10.84 -24.75
N ARG A 145 -4.42 -11.65 -25.19
CA ARG A 145 -5.85 -11.48 -24.89
C ARG A 145 -6.42 -12.77 -24.35
N VAL A 146 -7.30 -12.66 -23.37
CA VAL A 146 -8.03 -13.80 -22.79
C VAL A 146 -9.52 -13.49 -22.75
N PHE A 147 -10.35 -14.50 -22.85
CA PHE A 147 -11.80 -14.38 -22.71
C PHE A 147 -12.23 -14.82 -21.31
N ALA A 148 -13.03 -14.00 -20.65
CA ALA A 148 -13.51 -14.20 -19.30
C ALA A 148 -15.03 -14.38 -19.28
N LYS A 149 -15.54 -15.50 -18.82
CA LYS A 149 -16.98 -15.66 -18.54
C LYS A 149 -17.41 -14.82 -17.35
N ASN A 150 -16.53 -14.67 -16.37
CA ASN A 150 -16.71 -13.87 -15.15
C ASN A 150 -15.43 -13.08 -14.85
N VAL A 151 -15.58 -11.87 -14.31
CA VAL A 151 -14.44 -11.01 -13.98
C VAL A 151 -14.49 -10.58 -12.51
N VAL A 152 -13.34 -10.65 -11.83
CA VAL A 152 -13.14 -10.07 -10.50
C VAL A 152 -12.13 -8.94 -10.60
N LEU A 153 -12.57 -7.72 -10.30
CA LEU A 153 -11.73 -6.55 -10.27
C LEU A 153 -11.13 -6.39 -8.86
N ALA A 154 -9.81 -6.45 -8.75
CA ALA A 154 -9.06 -6.41 -7.50
C ALA A 154 -7.76 -5.57 -7.62
N THR A 155 -7.77 -4.51 -8.45
CA THR A 155 -6.59 -3.67 -8.74
C THR A 155 -6.15 -2.80 -7.57
N GLY A 156 -6.94 -2.77 -6.49
CA GLY A 156 -6.55 -2.16 -5.22
C GLY A 156 -6.50 -0.62 -5.25
N SER A 157 -5.50 -0.06 -4.62
CA SER A 157 -5.38 1.38 -4.38
C SER A 157 -3.94 1.87 -4.52
N LYS A 158 -3.79 3.19 -4.65
CA LYS A 158 -2.50 3.90 -4.64
C LYS A 158 -2.49 5.01 -3.58
N PRO A 159 -1.30 5.46 -3.13
CA PRO A 159 -1.19 6.58 -2.20
C PRO A 159 -1.87 7.84 -2.75
N ARG A 160 -2.57 8.58 -1.89
CA ARG A 160 -3.11 9.90 -2.21
C ARG A 160 -1.99 10.92 -2.18
N GLN A 161 -1.78 11.61 -3.28
CA GLN A 161 -0.85 12.74 -3.33
C GLN A 161 -1.47 13.97 -2.64
N PHE A 162 -0.61 14.81 -2.07
CA PHE A 162 -1.02 16.15 -1.69
C PHE A 162 -1.24 16.98 -2.97
N PRO A 163 -2.29 17.83 -3.03
CA PRO A 163 -2.60 18.59 -4.24
C PRO A 163 -1.39 19.42 -4.71
N GLY A 164 -1.00 19.23 -5.98
CA GLY A 164 0.13 19.93 -6.59
C GLY A 164 1.52 19.48 -6.17
N VAL A 165 1.64 18.45 -5.31
CA VAL A 165 2.93 17.97 -4.81
C VAL A 165 3.09 16.48 -5.18
N PRO A 166 3.84 16.17 -6.25
CA PRO A 166 4.11 14.79 -6.63
C PRO A 166 5.10 14.15 -5.65
N PHE A 167 5.01 12.82 -5.50
CA PHE A 167 6.07 12.05 -4.84
C PHE A 167 7.29 12.03 -5.76
N ASP A 168 8.46 12.40 -5.24
CA ASP A 168 9.75 12.21 -5.89
C ASP A 168 10.45 10.93 -5.40
N GLU A 169 9.92 10.31 -4.34
CA GLU A 169 10.42 9.11 -3.66
C GLU A 169 11.87 9.22 -3.15
N GLU A 170 12.38 10.45 -3.10
CA GLU A 170 13.69 10.78 -2.57
C GLU A 170 13.57 11.65 -1.30
N ARG A 171 12.83 12.76 -1.37
CA ARG A 171 12.59 13.68 -0.27
C ARG A 171 11.11 13.74 0.12
N ILE A 172 10.23 13.75 -0.85
CA ILE A 172 8.77 13.69 -0.67
C ILE A 172 8.33 12.27 -0.98
N LEU A 173 8.09 11.52 0.08
CA LEU A 173 7.94 10.07 0.05
C LEU A 173 6.46 9.66 0.17
N SER A 174 6.08 8.67 -0.60
CA SER A 174 4.96 7.81 -0.27
C SER A 174 5.39 6.72 0.73
N ASN A 175 4.50 5.76 1.03
CA ASN A 175 4.89 4.54 1.74
C ASN A 175 5.99 3.77 1.02
N GLU A 176 6.09 3.86 -0.31
CA GLU A 176 7.08 3.13 -1.09
C GLU A 176 8.50 3.65 -0.86
N GLY A 177 8.71 4.95 -0.98
CA GLY A 177 10.01 5.58 -0.72
C GLY A 177 10.41 5.45 0.74
N ALA A 178 9.45 5.65 1.67
CA ALA A 178 9.71 5.52 3.10
C ALA A 178 10.18 4.12 3.53
N LEU A 179 9.77 3.07 2.81
CA LEU A 179 10.22 1.68 3.02
C LEU A 179 11.58 1.38 2.37
N LYS A 180 12.14 2.31 1.58
CA LYS A 180 13.38 2.13 0.80
C LYS A 180 14.51 3.07 1.24
N LEU A 181 14.31 3.87 2.30
CA LEU A 181 15.36 4.76 2.79
C LEU A 181 16.66 4.00 3.08
N LYS A 182 17.78 4.55 2.61
CA LYS A 182 19.11 3.90 2.68
C LYS A 182 19.88 4.27 3.95
N SER A 183 19.41 5.27 4.68
CA SER A 183 19.99 5.76 5.95
C SER A 183 18.89 6.33 6.83
N VAL A 184 19.15 6.46 8.11
CA VAL A 184 18.27 7.15 9.05
C VAL A 184 18.34 8.66 8.73
N PRO A 185 17.21 9.32 8.40
CA PRO A 185 17.22 10.79 8.24
C PRO A 185 17.42 11.45 9.60
N SER A 186 18.10 12.61 9.64
CA SER A 186 18.21 13.36 10.89
C SER A 186 16.85 13.88 11.35
N THR A 187 16.06 14.40 10.38
CA THR A 187 14.71 14.91 10.62
C THR A 187 13.72 14.29 9.64
N LEU A 188 12.59 13.82 10.15
CA LEU A 188 11.53 13.18 9.36
C LEU A 188 10.18 13.84 9.68
N GLY A 189 9.61 14.52 8.68
CA GLY A 189 8.23 14.99 8.71
C GLY A 189 7.26 13.94 8.22
N ILE A 190 6.07 13.91 8.79
CA ILE A 190 4.97 13.05 8.33
C ILE A 190 3.70 13.88 8.28
N ILE A 191 2.98 13.81 7.16
CA ILE A 191 1.63 14.37 7.05
C ILE A 191 0.65 13.22 7.10
N GLY A 192 -0.19 13.21 8.14
CA GLY A 192 -1.20 12.20 8.43
C GLY A 192 -0.82 11.25 9.57
N ALA A 193 -1.59 11.28 10.67
CA ALA A 193 -1.46 10.39 11.84
C ALA A 193 -2.36 9.14 11.73
N GLY A 194 -2.49 8.61 10.52
CA GLY A 194 -3.07 7.30 10.24
C GLY A 194 -2.07 6.16 10.48
N VAL A 195 -2.51 4.91 10.31
CA VAL A 195 -1.70 3.69 10.56
C VAL A 195 -0.35 3.75 9.86
N ILE A 196 -0.31 4.14 8.57
CA ILE A 196 0.91 4.17 7.77
C ILE A 196 1.92 5.18 8.33
N GLY A 197 1.47 6.41 8.62
CA GLY A 197 2.35 7.45 9.16
C GLY A 197 2.91 7.09 10.54
N LEU A 198 2.06 6.54 11.41
CA LEU A 198 2.46 6.12 12.76
C LEU A 198 3.45 4.94 12.72
N GLU A 199 3.21 3.91 11.89
CA GLU A 199 4.11 2.76 11.77
C GLU A 199 5.49 3.19 11.23
N LEU A 200 5.52 3.95 10.14
CA LEU A 200 6.79 4.39 9.54
C LEU A 200 7.52 5.40 10.42
N GLY A 201 6.78 6.32 11.04
CA GLY A 201 7.35 7.25 12.04
C GLY A 201 7.98 6.52 13.21
N SER A 202 7.32 5.47 13.72
CA SER A 202 7.83 4.63 14.81
C SER A 202 9.11 3.91 14.42
N VAL A 203 9.18 3.34 13.21
CA VAL A 203 10.40 2.68 12.71
C VAL A 203 11.59 3.65 12.77
N TRP A 204 11.48 4.80 12.11
CA TRP A 204 12.60 5.73 11.98
C TRP A 204 12.93 6.45 13.29
N LYS A 205 11.92 6.70 14.16
CA LYS A 205 12.15 7.25 15.50
C LYS A 205 13.01 6.33 16.36
N ARG A 206 12.71 5.02 16.39
CA ARG A 206 13.49 4.01 17.12
C ARG A 206 14.95 3.97 16.67
N LEU A 207 15.17 4.23 15.37
CA LEU A 207 16.50 4.24 14.77
C LEU A 207 17.25 5.55 14.96
N GLY A 208 16.63 6.58 15.57
CA GLY A 208 17.30 7.82 15.94
C GLY A 208 16.89 9.06 15.14
N ALA A 209 15.92 8.96 14.21
CA ALA A 209 15.39 10.14 13.54
C ALA A 209 14.62 11.05 14.51
N ASP A 210 14.71 12.37 14.31
CA ASP A 210 13.76 13.28 14.92
C ASP A 210 12.49 13.33 14.08
N VAL A 211 11.36 12.82 14.66
CA VAL A 211 10.10 12.59 13.92
C VAL A 211 9.02 13.54 14.40
N ARG A 212 8.44 14.29 13.44
CA ARG A 212 7.30 15.16 13.66
C ARG A 212 6.15 14.82 12.74
N ILE A 213 4.93 14.67 13.30
CA ILE A 213 3.70 14.33 12.56
C ILE A 213 2.74 15.52 12.61
N LEU A 214 2.26 15.93 11.44
CA LEU A 214 1.21 16.92 11.26
C LEU A 214 -0.09 16.24 10.84
N GLU A 215 -1.19 16.45 11.57
CA GLU A 215 -2.48 15.82 11.32
C GLU A 215 -3.58 16.88 11.25
N ALA A 216 -4.37 16.85 10.18
CA ALA A 216 -5.48 17.77 9.99
C ALA A 216 -6.67 17.49 10.94
N MET A 217 -6.86 16.23 11.33
CA MET A 217 -7.90 15.83 12.27
C MET A 217 -7.52 16.18 13.72
N PRO A 218 -8.50 16.29 14.62
CA PRO A 218 -8.22 16.65 16.03
C PRO A 218 -7.55 15.52 16.84
N SER A 219 -7.42 14.33 16.27
CA SER A 219 -6.83 13.16 16.93
C SER A 219 -6.18 12.20 15.94
N LEU A 220 -5.25 11.37 16.42
CA LEU A 220 -4.72 10.26 15.65
C LEU A 220 -5.74 9.14 15.51
N LEU A 221 -5.61 8.31 14.47
CA LEU A 221 -6.45 7.14 14.20
C LEU A 221 -7.95 7.44 14.32
N PRO A 222 -8.51 8.38 13.56
CA PRO A 222 -9.88 8.87 13.75
C PRO A 222 -10.96 7.79 13.56
N PHE A 223 -10.62 6.64 12.98
CA PHE A 223 -11.53 5.50 12.79
C PHE A 223 -11.43 4.43 13.88
N ALA A 224 -10.49 4.58 14.83
CA ALA A 224 -10.37 3.68 15.96
C ALA A 224 -11.25 4.13 17.15
N ASP A 225 -11.49 3.20 18.06
CA ASP A 225 -12.13 3.54 19.34
C ASP A 225 -11.34 4.63 20.08
N SER A 226 -12.04 5.56 20.69
CA SER A 226 -11.41 6.73 21.34
C SER A 226 -10.49 6.36 22.51
N ALA A 227 -10.74 5.24 23.20
CA ALA A 227 -9.86 4.74 24.24
C ALA A 227 -8.54 4.22 23.64
N ILE A 228 -8.64 3.48 22.53
CA ILE A 228 -7.45 3.00 21.77
C ILE A 228 -6.64 4.19 21.26
N SER A 229 -7.28 5.19 20.66
CA SER A 229 -6.59 6.39 20.16
C SER A 229 -5.85 7.14 21.26
N ARG A 230 -6.44 7.26 22.48
CA ARG A 230 -5.78 7.89 23.64
C ARG A 230 -4.55 7.11 24.11
N GLU A 231 -4.66 5.78 24.25
CA GLU A 231 -3.52 4.95 24.66
C GLU A 231 -2.42 4.94 23.59
N ALA A 232 -2.78 4.88 22.32
CA ALA A 232 -1.83 4.98 21.22
C ALA A 232 -1.08 6.34 21.24
N LEU A 233 -1.79 7.45 21.45
CA LEU A 233 -1.18 8.77 21.57
C LEU A 233 -0.15 8.83 22.70
N LYS A 234 -0.51 8.26 23.87
CA LYS A 234 0.39 8.18 25.03
C LYS A 234 1.65 7.37 24.70
N ALA A 235 1.49 6.20 24.07
CA ALA A 235 2.61 5.34 23.68
C ALA A 235 3.57 6.03 22.68
N PHE A 236 3.04 6.66 21.64
CA PHE A 236 3.86 7.35 20.64
C PHE A 236 4.56 8.60 21.21
N LYS A 237 3.91 9.33 22.13
CA LYS A 237 4.56 10.43 22.87
C LYS A 237 5.69 9.94 23.78
N GLN A 238 5.50 8.80 24.46
CA GLN A 238 6.56 8.17 25.26
C GLN A 238 7.74 7.72 24.38
N GLN A 239 7.47 7.32 23.13
CA GLN A 239 8.51 7.03 22.15
C GLN A 239 9.24 8.29 21.63
N GLY A 240 8.77 9.48 22.00
CA GLY A 240 9.38 10.76 21.62
C GLY A 240 8.98 11.25 20.22
N ILE A 241 7.85 10.80 19.69
CA ILE A 241 7.29 11.33 18.43
C ILE A 241 6.51 12.61 18.75
N ASP A 242 6.90 13.73 18.13
CA ASP A 242 6.16 14.98 18.20
C ASP A 242 4.96 14.95 17.26
N MET A 243 3.77 15.35 17.75
CA MET A 243 2.53 15.33 16.99
C MET A 243 1.73 16.60 17.19
N GLU A 244 1.32 17.20 16.09
CA GLU A 244 0.46 18.38 16.08
C GLU A 244 -0.85 18.06 15.33
N PHE A 245 -1.98 18.40 15.94
CA PHE A 245 -3.32 18.06 15.44
C PHE A 245 -4.12 19.31 15.09
N GLY A 246 -5.09 19.15 14.18
CA GLY A 246 -5.95 20.25 13.72
C GLY A 246 -5.21 21.25 12.85
N VAL A 247 -4.13 20.82 12.21
CA VAL A 247 -3.31 21.69 11.35
C VAL A 247 -3.91 21.80 9.94
N HIS A 248 -3.66 22.92 9.30
CA HIS A 248 -3.96 23.12 7.87
C HIS A 248 -2.67 23.33 7.10
N ILE A 249 -2.35 22.43 6.19
CA ILE A 249 -1.15 22.53 5.35
C ILE A 249 -1.44 23.51 4.21
N ASP A 250 -0.65 24.58 4.13
CA ASP A 250 -0.77 25.60 3.10
C ASP A 250 0.08 25.26 1.86
N SER A 251 1.35 24.84 2.09
CA SER A 251 2.25 24.47 0.99
C SER A 251 3.32 23.47 1.42
N ILE A 252 3.85 22.74 0.44
CA ILE A 252 5.00 21.82 0.60
C ILE A 252 5.96 22.13 -0.54
N GLN A 253 7.22 22.40 -0.21
CA GLN A 253 8.26 22.73 -1.18
C GLN A 253 9.50 21.89 -0.93
N ASN A 254 10.08 21.36 -1.98
CA ASN A 254 11.41 20.74 -1.97
C ASN A 254 12.40 21.76 -2.56
N ASP A 255 13.32 22.27 -1.73
CA ASP A 255 14.33 23.26 -2.15
C ASP A 255 15.64 22.60 -2.65
N GLY A 256 15.68 21.27 -2.69
CA GLY A 256 16.86 20.48 -3.09
C GLY A 256 17.68 19.98 -1.89
N ASP A 257 17.71 20.69 -0.78
CA ASP A 257 18.39 20.26 0.45
C ASP A 257 17.40 19.71 1.49
N ARG A 258 16.26 20.37 1.65
CA ARG A 258 15.21 20.06 2.63
C ARG A 258 13.83 20.16 2.04
N VAL A 259 12.87 19.63 2.77
CA VAL A 259 11.44 19.85 2.51
C VAL A 259 10.90 20.84 3.52
N ILE A 260 10.25 21.88 3.02
CA ILE A 260 9.63 22.94 3.81
C ILE A 260 8.13 22.74 3.75
N VAL A 261 7.50 22.58 4.90
CA VAL A 261 6.04 22.50 5.03
C VAL A 261 5.56 23.77 5.73
N GLN A 262 4.78 24.58 5.03
CA GLN A 262 4.11 25.74 5.62
C GLN A 262 2.69 25.33 6.01
N TYR A 263 2.29 25.65 7.22
CA TYR A 263 0.97 25.25 7.73
C TYR A 263 0.47 26.25 8.78
N LYS A 264 -0.82 26.16 9.07
CA LYS A 264 -1.44 26.83 10.21
C LYS A 264 -1.72 25.81 11.30
N ASP A 265 -1.40 26.17 12.53
CA ASP A 265 -1.77 25.39 13.70
C ASP A 265 -3.30 25.45 13.97
N LYS A 266 -3.76 24.70 14.96
CA LYS A 266 -5.18 24.68 15.36
C LYS A 266 -5.76 26.04 15.74
N ASP A 267 -4.92 27.01 16.10
CA ASP A 267 -5.31 28.36 16.50
C ASP A 267 -5.21 29.36 15.31
N GLY A 268 -4.86 28.86 14.11
CA GLY A 268 -4.71 29.63 12.88
C GLY A 268 -3.41 30.38 12.73
N LYS A 269 -2.43 30.15 13.59
CA LYS A 269 -1.11 30.79 13.55
C LYS A 269 -0.24 30.10 12.50
N ASN A 270 0.43 30.89 11.66
CA ASN A 270 1.36 30.40 10.66
C ASN A 270 2.59 29.76 11.35
N SER A 271 2.95 28.58 10.87
CA SER A 271 4.09 27.78 11.35
C SER A 271 4.80 27.12 10.17
N GLU A 272 6.03 26.70 10.39
CA GLU A 272 6.84 26.00 9.40
C GLU A 272 7.50 24.76 10.01
N MET A 273 7.64 23.72 9.20
CA MET A 273 8.41 22.52 9.52
C MET A 273 9.46 22.30 8.42
N TRP A 274 10.71 22.13 8.82
CA TRP A 274 11.85 21.87 7.94
C TRP A 274 12.38 20.48 8.22
N VAL A 275 12.44 19.63 7.20
CA VAL A 275 12.84 18.22 7.36
C VAL A 275 13.68 17.71 6.20
N ASP A 276 14.55 16.73 6.47
CA ASP A 276 15.36 16.07 5.44
C ASP A 276 14.50 15.21 4.52
N ARG A 277 13.46 14.59 5.09
CA ARG A 277 12.51 13.73 4.37
C ARG A 277 11.09 13.98 4.88
N LEU A 278 10.14 13.94 3.99
CA LEU A 278 8.72 14.09 4.28
C LEU A 278 7.94 12.87 3.78
N ILE A 279 7.21 12.20 4.64
CA ILE A 279 6.25 11.16 4.26
C ILE A 279 4.85 11.78 4.17
N ILE A 280 4.17 11.58 3.03
CA ILE A 280 2.75 11.96 2.88
C ILE A 280 1.89 10.72 2.97
N SER A 281 1.11 10.60 4.05
CA SER A 281 0.27 9.45 4.39
C SER A 281 -1.19 9.86 4.68
N ILE A 282 -1.75 10.73 3.82
CA ILE A 282 -3.09 11.32 3.92
C ILE A 282 -4.21 10.46 3.35
N GLY A 283 -3.99 9.16 3.24
CA GLY A 283 -4.94 8.18 2.73
C GLY A 283 -4.56 7.58 1.39
N ARG A 284 -5.50 6.83 0.82
CA ARG A 284 -5.34 6.11 -0.45
C ARG A 284 -6.52 6.42 -1.37
N VAL A 285 -6.35 6.17 -2.65
CA VAL A 285 -7.40 6.28 -3.68
C VAL A 285 -7.48 4.99 -4.49
N PRO A 286 -8.68 4.57 -4.94
CA PRO A 286 -8.82 3.36 -5.74
C PRO A 286 -8.03 3.45 -7.05
N PHE A 287 -7.46 2.33 -7.49
CA PHE A 287 -6.67 2.28 -8.72
C PHE A 287 -7.47 1.65 -9.87
N ILE A 288 -8.18 2.48 -10.61
CA ILE A 288 -9.05 2.11 -11.73
C ILE A 288 -8.48 2.51 -13.10
N ALA A 289 -7.48 3.38 -13.15
CA ALA A 289 -6.98 3.96 -14.38
C ALA A 289 -6.46 2.92 -15.39
N ALA A 290 -6.07 1.73 -14.88
CA ALA A 290 -5.55 0.66 -15.69
C ALA A 290 -6.64 -0.23 -16.35
N LEU A 291 -7.93 -0.08 -15.98
CA LEU A 291 -9.00 -1.01 -16.35
C LEU A 291 -9.70 -0.68 -17.68
N ASP A 292 -9.49 0.51 -18.23
CA ASP A 292 -10.28 1.05 -19.35
C ASP A 292 -11.81 0.93 -19.10
N ALA A 293 -12.20 1.21 -17.84
CA ALA A 293 -13.55 1.05 -17.32
C ALA A 293 -14.67 1.67 -18.18
N PRO A 294 -14.49 2.83 -18.84
CA PRO A 294 -15.50 3.41 -19.71
C PRO A 294 -15.87 2.53 -20.92
N VAL A 295 -14.97 1.70 -21.43
CA VAL A 295 -15.19 0.83 -22.60
C VAL A 295 -16.37 -0.11 -22.40
N VAL A 296 -16.58 -0.58 -21.17
CA VAL A 296 -17.66 -1.50 -20.80
C VAL A 296 -18.76 -0.84 -19.96
N GLY A 297 -18.65 0.47 -19.69
CA GLY A 297 -19.64 1.22 -18.91
C GLY A 297 -19.66 0.88 -17.42
N LEU A 298 -18.50 0.53 -16.84
CA LEU A 298 -18.37 0.31 -15.40
C LEU A 298 -18.65 1.62 -14.62
N LYS A 299 -19.55 1.57 -13.63
CA LYS A 299 -19.95 2.72 -12.83
C LYS A 299 -19.01 2.93 -11.64
N LEU A 300 -18.70 4.22 -11.42
CA LEU A 300 -17.88 4.69 -10.31
C LEU A 300 -18.66 5.73 -9.51
N ASP A 301 -18.42 5.77 -8.20
CA ASP A 301 -18.94 6.84 -7.35
C ASP A 301 -18.13 8.16 -7.53
N GLU A 302 -18.58 9.23 -6.88
CA GLU A 302 -17.93 10.56 -6.92
C GLU A 302 -16.48 10.58 -6.42
N ARG A 303 -16.08 9.57 -5.66
CA ARG A 303 -14.71 9.41 -5.11
C ARG A 303 -13.85 8.46 -5.93
N GLY A 304 -14.41 7.90 -7.03
CA GLY A 304 -13.74 6.97 -7.93
C GLY A 304 -13.74 5.52 -7.47
N PHE A 305 -14.53 5.13 -6.46
CA PHE A 305 -14.73 3.73 -6.11
C PHE A 305 -15.70 3.07 -7.09
N VAL A 306 -15.47 1.80 -7.37
CA VAL A 306 -16.43 1.00 -8.14
C VAL A 306 -17.71 0.82 -7.31
N GLU A 307 -18.86 1.15 -7.91
CA GLU A 307 -20.16 0.93 -7.28
C GLU A 307 -20.49 -0.57 -7.27
N VAL A 308 -20.84 -1.09 -6.10
CA VAL A 308 -21.20 -2.50 -5.90
C VAL A 308 -22.40 -2.64 -4.97
N ASP A 309 -23.12 -3.76 -5.14
CA ASP A 309 -24.17 -4.21 -4.21
C ASP A 309 -23.59 -4.93 -2.96
N ALA A 310 -24.45 -5.48 -2.12
CA ALA A 310 -24.06 -6.19 -0.90
C ALA A 310 -23.26 -7.48 -1.18
N GLU A 311 -23.36 -8.05 -2.37
CA GLU A 311 -22.63 -9.22 -2.84
C GLU A 311 -21.39 -8.86 -3.66
N ASN A 312 -20.97 -7.58 -3.64
CA ASN A 312 -19.85 -7.03 -4.42
C ASN A 312 -20.04 -7.13 -5.95
N ARG A 313 -21.27 -7.23 -6.44
CA ARG A 313 -21.57 -7.21 -7.88
C ARG A 313 -21.55 -5.75 -8.35
N THR A 314 -20.94 -5.52 -9.50
CA THR A 314 -20.97 -4.21 -10.17
C THR A 314 -22.26 -4.04 -10.97
N ASN A 315 -22.41 -2.91 -11.66
CA ASN A 315 -23.48 -2.72 -12.65
C ASN A 315 -23.34 -3.60 -13.91
N LEU A 316 -22.17 -4.21 -14.11
CA LEU A 316 -21.93 -5.11 -15.26
C LEU A 316 -22.30 -6.55 -14.93
N PRO A 317 -22.97 -7.29 -15.82
CA PRO A 317 -23.27 -8.70 -15.61
C PRO A 317 -21.98 -9.50 -15.37
N ARG A 318 -21.96 -10.38 -14.36
CA ARG A 318 -20.83 -11.29 -14.10
C ARG A 318 -19.50 -10.60 -13.83
N VAL A 319 -19.54 -9.34 -13.33
CA VAL A 319 -18.38 -8.59 -12.90
C VAL A 319 -18.53 -8.18 -11.44
N TRP A 320 -17.56 -8.56 -10.64
CA TRP A 320 -17.44 -8.21 -9.22
C TRP A 320 -16.25 -7.30 -9.00
N ALA A 321 -16.32 -6.43 -7.99
CA ALA A 321 -15.19 -5.65 -7.52
C ALA A 321 -15.00 -5.82 -6.02
N ILE A 322 -13.73 -5.96 -5.58
CA ILE A 322 -13.38 -6.29 -4.19
C ILE A 322 -12.14 -5.51 -3.72
N GLY A 323 -11.93 -5.50 -2.42
CA GLY A 323 -10.78 -4.84 -1.79
C GLY A 323 -10.85 -3.32 -1.87
N ASP A 324 -9.69 -2.67 -1.98
CA ASP A 324 -9.58 -1.21 -1.97
C ASP A 324 -10.25 -0.50 -3.17
N LEU A 325 -10.73 -1.24 -4.16
CA LEU A 325 -11.52 -0.71 -5.27
C LEU A 325 -12.93 -0.28 -4.88
N VAL A 326 -13.48 -0.85 -3.81
CA VAL A 326 -14.84 -0.61 -3.37
C VAL A 326 -14.86 0.21 -2.09
N LYS A 327 -15.99 0.89 -1.82
CA LYS A 327 -16.15 1.69 -0.62
C LYS A 327 -16.04 0.84 0.65
N GLY A 328 -15.14 1.22 1.54
CA GLY A 328 -14.92 0.55 2.83
C GLY A 328 -13.59 0.97 3.45
N PRO A 329 -13.20 0.37 4.58
CA PRO A 329 -11.87 0.54 5.10
C PRO A 329 -10.88 -0.15 4.16
N MET A 330 -9.84 0.58 3.73
CA MET A 330 -8.77 0.04 2.88
C MET A 330 -7.81 -0.81 3.72
N LEU A 331 -8.26 -2.01 4.08
CA LEU A 331 -7.54 -2.98 4.90
C LEU A 331 -7.37 -4.28 4.11
N ALA A 332 -6.18 -4.83 4.12
CA ALA A 332 -5.82 -6.00 3.32
C ALA A 332 -6.64 -7.28 3.62
N HIS A 333 -7.30 -7.34 4.77
CA HIS A 333 -8.05 -8.50 5.26
C HIS A 333 -9.57 -8.31 5.23
N LYS A 334 -10.05 -7.29 4.55
CA LYS A 334 -11.48 -7.00 4.40
C LYS A 334 -11.94 -7.04 2.94
#